data_4830d81868a8fdaa4316b439edf1f320
#
_entry.id   4830d81868a8fdaa4316b439edf1f320
#
_cell.length_a   1.000
_cell.length_b   1.000
_cell.length_c   1.000
_cell.angle_alpha   90.00
_cell.angle_beta   90.00
_cell.angle_gamma   90.00
#
_symmetry.space_group_name_H-M   'P 1'
#
loop_
_entity.id
_entity.type
_entity.pdbx_description
1 polymer ?
#
loop_
_entity_poly.entity_id
_entity_poly.type
_entity_poly.pdbx_seq_one_letter_code
_entity_poly.pdbx_strand_id
1 'polypeptide(L)'
;MRTILFLHGLNWSGECPMAQTLRAELKGTAKIIAPDLPVNPNEAMAMLLDLCDEIQPALIVGSSYGAFLGQQMVKIVGVPAILCSPMFHMADFLATRIGWHDFKSSRQDGQRSYEITPELIAEYREMEAHQFDCYDEFYRDKVSGFYGSQDTLANTREEFLSYYSKAFEYDGPHTMTPENVCCVLSPEVRGLLDFYPHRKVRYFRHFKGNPYRLLVHAKDSETLDRMVTYQALYGKHGYWVRPERMFFERVTRDGQTFPRFSEVGNPA
;
A
#
# COMPACT_ATOMS: atom_id res chain seq x y z
N MET A 1 1.91 -21.04 5.13
CA MET A 1 1.33 -19.97 5.98
C MET A 1 1.36 -18.70 5.16
N ARG A 2 0.28 -17.90 5.12
CA ARG A 2 0.22 -16.65 4.33
C ARG A 2 1.03 -15.55 5.02
N THR A 3 1.65 -14.67 4.24
CA THR A 3 2.40 -13.53 4.75
C THR A 3 1.54 -12.27 4.65
N ILE A 4 1.52 -11.47 5.71
CA ILE A 4 0.92 -10.15 5.77
C ILE A 4 2.04 -9.13 5.92
N LEU A 5 2.04 -8.10 5.09
CA LEU A 5 2.91 -6.96 5.24
C LEU A 5 2.19 -5.91 6.10
N PHE A 6 2.76 -5.61 7.26
CA PHE A 6 2.26 -4.56 8.14
C PHE A 6 3.13 -3.32 8.05
N LEU A 7 2.51 -2.17 7.83
CA LEU A 7 3.13 -0.86 7.66
C LEU A 7 2.74 0.06 8.82
N HIS A 8 3.70 0.43 9.63
CA HIS A 8 3.47 1.23 10.84
C HIS A 8 3.28 2.74 10.54
N GLY A 9 2.78 3.49 11.53
CA GLY A 9 2.70 4.96 11.48
C GLY A 9 4.07 5.62 11.59
N LEU A 10 4.18 6.89 11.20
CA LEU A 10 5.45 7.62 11.04
C LEU A 10 6.38 7.53 12.25
N ASN A 11 5.86 7.73 13.48
CA ASN A 11 6.68 7.76 14.71
C ASN A 11 6.91 6.38 15.33
N TRP A 12 6.56 5.30 14.64
CA TRP A 12 6.62 3.94 15.17
C TRP A 12 7.69 3.12 14.45
N SER A 13 7.77 1.86 14.80
CA SER A 13 8.63 0.85 14.17
C SER A 13 7.83 -0.42 13.88
N GLY A 14 8.46 -1.41 13.27
CA GLY A 14 7.91 -2.75 13.10
C GLY A 14 7.58 -3.47 14.42
N GLU A 15 8.06 -2.96 15.55
CA GLU A 15 7.77 -3.45 16.91
C GLU A 15 6.71 -2.62 17.65
N CYS A 16 5.90 -1.84 16.94
CA CYS A 16 4.79 -1.08 17.53
C CYS A 16 3.71 -2.01 18.13
N PRO A 17 2.90 -1.52 19.08
CA PRO A 17 1.86 -2.33 19.74
C PRO A 17 0.90 -3.01 18.77
N MET A 18 0.48 -2.32 17.68
CA MET A 18 -0.39 -2.92 16.66
C MET A 18 0.24 -4.14 15.99
N ALA A 19 1.53 -4.05 15.59
CA ALA A 19 2.24 -5.16 14.97
C ALA A 19 2.41 -6.35 15.94
N GLN A 20 2.76 -6.07 17.19
CA GLN A 20 2.89 -7.10 18.23
C GLN A 20 1.57 -7.81 18.49
N THR A 21 0.48 -7.05 18.60
CA THR A 21 -0.86 -7.62 18.84
C THR A 21 -1.31 -8.45 17.63
N LEU A 22 -1.11 -7.95 16.39
CA LEU A 22 -1.43 -8.75 15.20
C LEU A 22 -0.62 -10.04 15.10
N ARG A 23 0.66 -10.02 15.47
CA ARG A 23 1.49 -11.26 15.53
C ARG A 23 0.94 -12.26 16.52
N ALA A 24 0.49 -11.80 17.69
CA ALA A 24 -0.10 -12.66 18.71
C ALA A 24 -1.44 -13.24 18.25
N GLU A 25 -2.35 -12.40 17.76
CA GLU A 25 -3.69 -12.76 17.33
C GLU A 25 -3.70 -13.72 16.13
N LEU A 26 -2.75 -13.54 15.20
CA LEU A 26 -2.69 -14.32 13.96
C LEU A 26 -1.66 -15.46 14.03
N LYS A 27 -1.14 -15.77 15.24
CA LYS A 27 -0.22 -16.88 15.45
C LYS A 27 -0.81 -18.20 14.92
N GLY A 28 -0.06 -18.88 14.06
CA GLY A 28 -0.52 -20.10 13.41
C GLY A 28 -1.44 -19.91 12.18
N THR A 29 -1.99 -18.70 11.96
CA THR A 29 -2.83 -18.37 10.79
C THR A 29 -2.02 -17.67 9.71
N ALA A 30 -1.26 -16.64 10.07
CA ALA A 30 -0.45 -15.86 9.16
C ALA A 30 0.89 -15.45 9.78
N LYS A 31 1.87 -15.15 8.92
CA LYS A 31 3.16 -14.55 9.30
C LYS A 31 3.07 -13.04 9.08
N ILE A 32 3.32 -12.25 10.12
CA ILE A 32 3.36 -10.78 10.04
C ILE A 32 4.80 -10.33 9.81
N ILE A 33 5.06 -9.72 8.67
CA ILE A 33 6.30 -9.01 8.37
C ILE A 33 6.02 -7.51 8.55
N ALA A 34 6.76 -6.88 9.44
CA ALA A 34 6.61 -5.47 9.78
C ALA A 34 8.01 -4.83 9.79
N PRO A 35 8.49 -4.32 8.65
CA PRO A 35 9.78 -3.64 8.58
C PRO A 35 9.72 -2.29 9.27
N ASP A 36 10.87 -1.75 9.65
CA ASP A 36 11.01 -0.34 10.02
C ASP A 36 10.98 0.51 8.75
N LEU A 37 10.01 1.39 8.66
CA LEU A 37 9.82 2.24 7.47
C LEU A 37 10.78 3.43 7.50
N PRO A 38 11.51 3.72 6.42
CA PRO A 38 12.15 5.01 6.23
C PRO A 38 11.14 6.15 6.37
N VAL A 39 11.58 7.28 6.92
CA VAL A 39 10.75 8.48 7.02
C VAL A 39 10.59 9.15 5.65
N ASN A 40 11.60 9.03 4.79
CA ASN A 40 11.51 9.45 3.41
C ASN A 40 10.54 8.54 2.64
N PRO A 41 9.48 9.09 2.01
CA PRO A 41 8.42 8.27 1.39
C PRO A 41 8.91 7.54 0.14
N ASN A 42 9.87 8.08 -0.62
CA ASN A 42 10.42 7.45 -1.81
C ASN A 42 11.31 6.27 -1.45
N GLU A 43 12.16 6.42 -0.42
CA GLU A 43 12.99 5.33 0.12
C GLU A 43 12.12 4.22 0.70
N ALA A 44 11.06 4.59 1.45
CA ALA A 44 10.12 3.63 2.00
C ALA A 44 9.41 2.84 0.90
N MET A 45 8.93 3.51 -0.15
CA MET A 45 8.25 2.85 -1.27
C MET A 45 9.19 1.91 -2.01
N ALA A 46 10.42 2.33 -2.31
CA ALA A 46 11.41 1.49 -2.99
C ALA A 46 11.73 0.23 -2.17
N MET A 47 12.03 0.39 -0.88
CA MET A 47 12.29 -0.72 0.05
C MET A 47 11.09 -1.68 0.13
N LEU A 48 9.86 -1.15 0.25
CA LEU A 48 8.66 -1.96 0.40
C LEU A 48 8.34 -2.76 -0.86
N LEU A 49 8.52 -2.20 -2.04
CA LEU A 49 8.29 -2.91 -3.30
C LEU A 49 9.32 -4.04 -3.49
N ASP A 50 10.60 -3.81 -3.14
CA ASP A 50 11.62 -4.86 -3.17
C ASP A 50 11.30 -5.97 -2.16
N LEU A 51 10.88 -5.60 -0.94
CA LEU A 51 10.45 -6.57 0.07
C LEU A 51 9.22 -7.37 -0.40
N CYS A 52 8.26 -6.75 -1.07
CA CYS A 52 7.09 -7.45 -1.61
C CYS A 52 7.47 -8.48 -2.67
N ASP A 53 8.49 -8.20 -3.50
CA ASP A 53 8.99 -9.18 -4.48
C ASP A 53 9.60 -10.40 -3.78
N GLU A 54 10.22 -10.22 -2.62
CA GLU A 54 10.79 -11.31 -1.81
C GLU A 54 9.72 -12.11 -1.06
N ILE A 55 8.87 -11.43 -0.29
CA ILE A 55 7.95 -12.11 0.65
C ILE A 55 6.61 -12.49 0.03
N GLN A 56 6.25 -11.94 -1.14
CA GLN A 56 4.97 -12.17 -1.83
C GLN A 56 3.78 -12.10 -0.86
N PRO A 57 3.45 -10.93 -0.29
CA PRO A 57 2.41 -10.83 0.72
C PRO A 57 1.04 -11.20 0.16
N ALA A 58 0.17 -11.73 0.98
CA ALA A 58 -1.24 -12.01 0.64
C ALA A 58 -2.16 -10.84 0.99
N LEU A 59 -1.71 -9.93 1.85
CA LEU A 59 -2.46 -8.78 2.35
C LEU A 59 -1.48 -7.70 2.81
N ILE A 60 -1.84 -6.44 2.59
CA ILE A 60 -1.18 -5.28 3.19
C ILE A 60 -2.08 -4.74 4.31
N VAL A 61 -1.51 -4.45 5.47
CA VAL A 61 -2.17 -3.74 6.56
C VAL A 61 -1.34 -2.50 6.87
N GLY A 62 -1.89 -1.31 6.67
CA GLY A 62 -1.21 -0.05 6.91
C GLY A 62 -1.90 0.80 7.98
N SER A 63 -1.13 1.53 8.77
CA SER A 63 -1.65 2.47 9.77
C SER A 63 -1.06 3.87 9.52
N SER A 64 -1.91 4.90 9.43
CA SER A 64 -1.50 6.30 9.28
C SER A 64 -0.55 6.48 8.07
N TYR A 65 0.71 6.82 8.27
CA TYR A 65 1.76 6.85 7.24
C TYR A 65 1.86 5.53 6.47
N GLY A 66 1.85 4.40 7.18
CA GLY A 66 1.85 3.08 6.53
C GLY A 66 0.61 2.83 5.68
N ALA A 67 -0.54 3.43 6.00
CA ALA A 67 -1.73 3.37 5.16
C ALA A 67 -1.59 4.25 3.91
N PHE A 68 -0.95 5.42 4.01
CA PHE A 68 -0.60 6.26 2.85
C PHE A 68 0.28 5.53 1.84
N LEU A 69 1.31 4.82 2.30
CA LEU A 69 2.15 3.99 1.43
C LEU A 69 1.39 2.75 0.91
N GLY A 70 0.69 2.04 1.80
CA GLY A 70 -0.02 0.81 1.47
C GLY A 70 -1.06 0.99 0.38
N GLN A 71 -1.79 2.09 0.38
CA GLN A 71 -2.78 2.44 -0.63
C GLN A 71 -2.17 2.47 -2.04
N GLN A 72 -0.98 3.05 -2.20
CA GLN A 72 -0.29 3.17 -3.48
C GLN A 72 0.27 1.83 -3.99
N MET A 73 0.54 0.90 -3.07
CA MET A 73 1.10 -0.42 -3.37
C MET A 73 0.06 -1.44 -3.88
N VAL A 74 -1.22 -1.27 -3.57
CA VAL A 74 -2.29 -2.27 -3.80
C VAL A 74 -2.28 -2.82 -5.22
N LYS A 75 -2.30 -1.96 -6.23
CA LYS A 75 -2.30 -2.37 -7.63
C LYS A 75 -0.95 -2.95 -8.08
N ILE A 76 0.15 -2.37 -7.59
CA ILE A 76 1.50 -2.81 -7.97
C ILE A 76 1.73 -4.24 -7.46
N VAL A 77 1.50 -4.47 -6.17
CA VAL A 77 1.67 -5.77 -5.51
C VAL A 77 0.56 -6.77 -5.89
N GLY A 78 -0.64 -6.28 -6.14
CA GLY A 78 -1.76 -7.11 -6.59
C GLY A 78 -2.52 -7.82 -5.48
N VAL A 79 -2.57 -7.24 -4.28
CA VAL A 79 -3.20 -7.83 -3.09
C VAL A 79 -4.22 -6.88 -2.45
N PRO A 80 -5.18 -7.38 -1.68
CA PRO A 80 -6.08 -6.53 -0.89
C PRO A 80 -5.31 -5.76 0.20
N ALA A 81 -5.93 -4.71 0.74
CA ALA A 81 -5.35 -3.94 1.83
C ALA A 81 -6.39 -3.54 2.89
N ILE A 82 -5.91 -3.39 4.12
CA ILE A 82 -6.60 -2.73 5.21
C ILE A 82 -5.81 -1.48 5.58
N LEU A 83 -6.47 -0.33 5.55
CA LEU A 83 -5.89 0.98 5.79
C LEU A 83 -6.53 1.59 7.03
N CYS A 84 -5.77 1.64 8.13
CA CYS A 84 -6.22 2.20 9.41
C CYS A 84 -5.83 3.68 9.47
N SER A 85 -6.81 4.57 9.61
CA SER A 85 -6.62 6.02 9.67
C SER A 85 -5.67 6.55 8.56
N PRO A 86 -5.97 6.28 7.28
CA PRO A 86 -5.07 6.67 6.19
C PRO A 86 -4.88 8.19 6.13
N MET A 87 -3.62 8.61 6.08
CA MET A 87 -3.20 10.02 6.04
C MET A 87 -2.88 10.41 4.59
N PHE A 88 -3.89 10.85 3.81
CA PHE A 88 -3.69 11.22 2.41
C PHE A 88 -3.02 12.59 2.20
N HIS A 89 -2.96 13.42 3.25
CA HIS A 89 -2.38 14.78 3.25
C HIS A 89 -1.19 14.85 4.21
N MET A 90 -0.18 14.01 3.98
CA MET A 90 1.02 13.91 4.82
C MET A 90 1.85 15.19 4.80
N ALA A 91 1.98 15.86 3.64
CA ALA A 91 2.78 17.08 3.51
C ALA A 91 2.23 18.20 4.39
N ASP A 92 0.92 18.41 4.42
CA ASP A 92 0.30 19.43 5.28
C ASP A 92 0.41 19.06 6.75
N PHE A 93 0.26 17.79 7.09
CA PHE A 93 0.50 17.30 8.46
C PHE A 93 1.93 17.56 8.91
N LEU A 94 2.93 17.30 8.06
CA LEU A 94 4.34 17.49 8.37
C LEU A 94 4.76 18.97 8.41
N ALA A 95 4.15 19.82 7.58
CA ALA A 95 4.45 21.25 7.52
C ALA A 95 4.25 21.97 8.86
N THR A 96 3.38 21.44 9.73
CA THR A 96 3.18 21.96 11.09
C THR A 96 4.12 21.37 12.13
N ARG A 97 5.10 20.53 11.72
CA ARG A 97 5.96 19.70 12.61
C ARG A 97 7.43 19.68 12.18
N ILE A 98 7.90 20.78 11.58
CA ILE A 98 9.31 20.88 11.16
C ILE A 98 10.23 20.77 12.38
N GLY A 99 11.33 20.01 12.24
CA GLY A 99 12.34 19.80 13.26
C GLY A 99 12.48 18.33 13.67
N TRP A 100 13.14 18.11 14.81
CA TRP A 100 13.47 16.80 15.33
C TRP A 100 12.32 16.14 16.10
N HIS A 101 12.13 14.86 15.86
CA HIS A 101 11.11 14.01 16.51
C HIS A 101 11.71 12.67 16.91
N ASP A 102 11.26 12.14 18.05
CA ASP A 102 11.67 10.82 18.52
C ASP A 102 10.70 9.73 18.03
N PHE A 103 11.24 8.55 17.72
CA PHE A 103 10.44 7.36 17.52
C PHE A 103 9.87 6.85 18.86
N LYS A 104 8.62 6.40 18.83
CA LYS A 104 7.87 5.91 20.01
C LYS A 104 8.18 4.45 20.36
N SER A 105 8.87 3.74 19.47
CA SER A 105 9.29 2.35 19.68
C SER A 105 10.71 2.14 19.14
N SER A 106 11.40 1.15 19.70
CA SER A 106 12.74 0.79 19.26
C SER A 106 12.74 0.30 17.82
N ARG A 107 13.73 0.71 17.05
CA ARG A 107 13.92 0.32 15.66
C ARG A 107 15.10 -0.65 15.54
N GLN A 108 15.04 -1.54 14.56
CA GLN A 108 16.11 -2.51 14.29
C GLN A 108 17.36 -1.83 13.73
N ASP A 109 17.20 -0.71 13.01
CA ASP A 109 18.32 0.12 12.51
C ASP A 109 19.01 0.96 13.59
N GLY A 110 18.49 0.96 14.82
CA GLY A 110 19.03 1.71 15.96
C GLY A 110 18.73 3.20 15.94
N GLN A 111 18.03 3.72 14.95
CA GLN A 111 17.61 5.13 14.92
C GLN A 111 16.66 5.43 16.08
N ARG A 112 16.89 6.57 16.75
CA ARG A 112 16.04 7.03 17.88
C ARG A 112 15.19 8.23 17.51
N SER A 113 15.62 9.02 16.54
CA SER A 113 14.97 10.25 16.11
C SER A 113 15.10 10.44 14.60
N TYR A 114 14.29 11.33 14.06
CA TYR A 114 14.30 11.77 12.68
C TYR A 114 14.00 13.26 12.60
N GLU A 115 14.37 13.90 11.51
CA GLU A 115 14.10 15.30 11.27
C GLU A 115 13.06 15.48 10.16
N ILE A 116 12.08 16.34 10.40
CA ILE A 116 11.17 16.82 9.37
C ILE A 116 11.73 18.12 8.81
N THR A 117 12.14 18.07 7.53
CA THR A 117 12.71 19.22 6.81
C THR A 117 11.76 19.69 5.71
N PRO A 118 11.92 20.93 5.20
CA PRO A 118 11.16 21.39 4.04
C PRO A 118 11.33 20.51 2.79
N GLU A 119 12.53 19.95 2.58
CA GLU A 119 12.84 19.04 1.47
C GLU A 119 12.05 17.73 1.61
N LEU A 120 12.01 17.16 2.79
CA LEU A 120 11.20 15.97 3.08
C LEU A 120 9.70 16.24 2.80
N ILE A 121 9.19 17.40 3.23
CA ILE A 121 7.80 17.80 2.98
C ILE A 121 7.52 17.92 1.46
N ALA A 122 8.50 18.43 0.69
CA ALA A 122 8.35 18.53 -0.77
C ALA A 122 8.26 17.14 -1.42
N GLU A 123 9.00 16.14 -0.95
CA GLU A 123 8.90 14.76 -1.42
C GLU A 123 7.53 14.13 -1.12
N TYR A 124 6.99 14.38 0.07
CA TYR A 124 5.63 13.96 0.40
C TYR A 124 4.59 14.64 -0.51
N ARG A 125 4.72 15.93 -0.77
CA ARG A 125 3.78 16.67 -1.64
C ARG A 125 3.82 16.16 -3.08
N GLU A 126 4.97 15.82 -3.59
CA GLU A 126 5.12 15.19 -4.91
C GLU A 126 4.45 13.81 -4.94
N MET A 127 4.69 12.97 -3.93
CA MET A 127 4.06 11.66 -3.86
C MET A 127 2.53 11.76 -3.69
N GLU A 128 2.02 12.71 -2.92
CA GLU A 128 0.58 12.97 -2.75
C GLU A 128 -0.09 13.36 -4.07
N ALA A 129 0.57 14.18 -4.88
CA ALA A 129 0.02 14.58 -6.19
C ALA A 129 -0.25 13.39 -7.11
N HIS A 130 0.42 12.27 -6.88
CA HIS A 130 0.36 11.05 -7.68
C HIS A 130 -0.19 9.82 -6.92
N GLN A 131 -0.62 9.97 -5.66
CA GLN A 131 -0.96 8.86 -4.78
C GLN A 131 -2.10 7.95 -5.29
N PHE A 132 -2.99 8.47 -6.15
CA PHE A 132 -4.08 7.72 -6.76
C PHE A 132 -3.82 7.34 -8.23
N ASP A 133 -2.63 7.62 -8.77
CA ASP A 133 -2.30 7.24 -10.15
C ASP A 133 -2.33 5.73 -10.38
N CYS A 134 -2.01 4.96 -9.35
CA CYS A 134 -2.11 3.50 -9.35
C CYS A 134 -3.51 2.98 -9.00
N TYR A 135 -4.52 3.84 -8.77
CA TYR A 135 -5.88 3.37 -8.51
C TYR A 135 -6.43 2.57 -9.69
N ASP A 136 -7.12 1.47 -9.38
CA ASP A 136 -7.80 0.62 -10.34
C ASP A 136 -9.11 0.12 -9.75
N GLU A 137 -10.20 0.25 -10.51
CA GLU A 137 -11.55 -0.17 -10.11
C GLU A 137 -11.61 -1.65 -9.68
N PHE A 138 -10.73 -2.48 -10.21
CA PHE A 138 -10.58 -3.88 -9.78
C PHE A 138 -10.31 -4.04 -8.28
N TYR A 139 -9.72 -3.03 -7.63
CA TYR A 139 -9.42 -3.04 -6.20
C TYR A 139 -10.43 -2.29 -5.33
N ARG A 140 -11.45 -1.66 -5.93
CA ARG A 140 -12.44 -0.85 -5.22
C ARG A 140 -13.03 -1.54 -3.99
N ASP A 141 -13.38 -2.82 -4.12
CA ASP A 141 -13.99 -3.63 -3.06
C ASP A 141 -12.97 -4.45 -2.24
N LYS A 142 -11.67 -4.34 -2.56
CA LYS A 142 -10.60 -5.12 -1.94
C LYS A 142 -9.75 -4.32 -0.95
N VAL A 143 -10.06 -3.05 -0.80
CA VAL A 143 -9.42 -2.15 0.14
C VAL A 143 -10.46 -1.70 1.15
N SER A 144 -10.17 -1.92 2.43
CA SER A 144 -11.00 -1.51 3.56
C SER A 144 -10.32 -0.39 4.33
N GLY A 145 -11.04 0.71 4.61
CA GLY A 145 -10.61 1.82 5.45
C GLY A 145 -11.19 1.70 6.86
N PHE A 146 -10.38 1.92 7.89
CA PHE A 146 -10.83 1.95 9.29
C PHE A 146 -10.50 3.29 9.93
N TYR A 147 -11.50 3.92 10.55
CA TYR A 147 -11.42 5.26 11.13
C TYR A 147 -11.86 5.23 12.58
N GLY A 148 -11.03 5.76 13.48
CA GLY A 148 -11.38 5.89 14.89
C GLY A 148 -12.39 7.01 15.12
N SER A 149 -13.44 6.77 15.92
CA SER A 149 -14.43 7.78 16.28
C SER A 149 -13.84 8.99 17.03
N GLN A 150 -12.66 8.78 17.64
CA GLN A 150 -11.91 9.79 18.39
C GLN A 150 -10.68 10.29 17.62
N ASP A 151 -10.56 9.92 16.33
CA ASP A 151 -9.44 10.36 15.48
C ASP A 151 -9.63 11.82 15.05
N THR A 152 -8.69 12.67 15.46
CA THR A 152 -8.67 14.10 15.10
C THR A 152 -7.63 14.41 14.02
N LEU A 153 -6.88 13.42 13.53
CA LEU A 153 -5.78 13.61 12.59
C LEU A 153 -6.16 13.20 11.16
N ALA A 154 -6.80 12.04 11.00
CA ALA A 154 -7.17 11.51 9.69
C ALA A 154 -8.64 11.80 9.38
N ASN A 155 -8.91 12.91 8.71
CA ASN A 155 -10.25 13.29 8.24
C ASN A 155 -10.38 13.01 6.72
N THR A 156 -10.03 11.79 6.31
CA THR A 156 -9.95 11.40 4.88
C THR A 156 -11.03 10.39 4.47
N ARG A 157 -12.03 10.13 5.31
CA ARG A 157 -13.04 9.10 5.08
C ARG A 157 -13.87 9.33 3.81
N GLU A 158 -14.28 10.56 3.54
CA GLU A 158 -15.06 10.91 2.36
C GLU A 158 -14.20 10.78 1.08
N GLU A 159 -12.96 11.26 1.14
CA GLU A 159 -12.01 11.11 0.05
C GLU A 159 -11.72 9.63 -0.23
N PHE A 160 -11.50 8.81 0.81
CA PHE A 160 -11.34 7.37 0.67
C PHE A 160 -12.52 6.72 -0.04
N LEU A 161 -13.76 7.09 0.30
CA LEU A 161 -14.98 6.56 -0.32
C LEU A 161 -15.16 6.99 -1.78
N SER A 162 -14.42 7.99 -2.25
CA SER A 162 -14.38 8.34 -3.68
C SER A 162 -13.66 7.29 -4.51
N TYR A 163 -12.74 6.54 -3.90
CA TYR A 163 -11.95 5.48 -4.55
C TYR A 163 -12.37 4.08 -4.14
N TYR A 164 -12.66 3.84 -2.85
CA TYR A 164 -12.93 2.52 -2.29
C TYR A 164 -14.33 2.45 -1.68
N SER A 165 -14.93 1.25 -1.67
CA SER A 165 -16.34 1.09 -1.27
C SER A 165 -16.53 0.80 0.22
N LYS A 166 -15.47 0.46 0.96
CA LYS A 166 -15.56 -0.06 2.34
C LYS A 166 -14.82 0.83 3.32
N ALA A 167 -15.55 1.66 4.06
CA ALA A 167 -15.01 2.46 5.16
C ALA A 167 -15.80 2.16 6.45
N PHE A 168 -15.09 1.71 7.47
CA PHE A 168 -15.64 1.33 8.77
C PHE A 168 -15.19 2.32 9.84
N GLU A 169 -16.02 2.51 10.84
CA GLU A 169 -15.69 3.26 12.04
C GLU A 169 -15.52 2.30 13.22
N TYR A 170 -14.56 2.58 14.09
CA TYR A 170 -14.38 1.86 15.36
C TYR A 170 -14.30 2.85 16.51
N ASP A 171 -14.72 2.43 17.70
CA ASP A 171 -14.57 3.26 18.90
C ASP A 171 -13.11 3.28 19.36
N GLY A 172 -12.44 4.40 19.13
CA GLY A 172 -11.04 4.55 19.48
C GLY A 172 -10.32 5.72 18.82
N PRO A 173 -9.03 5.90 19.17
CA PRO A 173 -8.19 6.99 18.69
C PRO A 173 -7.61 6.70 17.28
N HIS A 174 -6.80 7.63 16.76
CA HIS A 174 -6.07 7.53 15.50
C HIS A 174 -5.25 6.24 15.35
N THR A 175 -4.53 5.82 16.38
CA THR A 175 -3.81 4.54 16.40
C THR A 175 -4.64 3.52 17.15
N MET A 176 -4.98 2.41 16.51
CA MET A 176 -5.74 1.33 17.14
C MET A 176 -5.06 0.84 18.41
N THR A 177 -5.83 0.71 19.48
CA THR A 177 -5.41 0.05 20.72
C THR A 177 -5.27 -1.46 20.51
N PRO A 178 -4.58 -2.20 21.38
CA PRO A 178 -4.56 -3.66 21.31
C PRO A 178 -5.96 -4.28 21.29
N GLU A 179 -6.92 -3.72 22.02
CA GLU A 179 -8.33 -4.17 22.02
C GLU A 179 -8.97 -3.95 20.63
N ASN A 180 -8.79 -2.79 20.00
CA ASN A 180 -9.28 -2.55 18.64
C ASN A 180 -8.64 -3.52 17.64
N VAL A 181 -7.34 -3.82 17.79
CA VAL A 181 -6.67 -4.82 16.94
C VAL A 181 -7.30 -6.21 17.11
N CYS A 182 -7.57 -6.64 18.35
CA CYS A 182 -8.20 -7.95 18.61
C CYS A 182 -9.63 -8.02 18.08
N CYS A 183 -10.45 -7.01 18.41
CA CYS A 183 -11.90 -7.07 18.23
C CYS A 183 -12.36 -6.57 16.85
N VAL A 184 -11.58 -5.71 16.18
CA VAL A 184 -11.95 -5.07 14.92
C VAL A 184 -11.02 -5.51 13.78
N LEU A 185 -9.72 -5.29 13.93
CA LEU A 185 -8.77 -5.49 12.83
C LEU A 185 -8.53 -6.98 12.53
N SER A 186 -8.27 -7.80 13.53
CA SER A 186 -7.93 -9.23 13.36
C SER A 186 -9.05 -10.05 12.70
N PRO A 187 -10.34 -9.85 13.03
CA PRO A 187 -11.45 -10.47 12.30
C PRO A 187 -11.49 -10.12 10.82
N GLU A 188 -11.31 -8.83 10.47
CA GLU A 188 -11.29 -8.40 9.07
C GLU A 188 -10.10 -8.97 8.31
N VAL A 189 -8.91 -9.00 8.93
CA VAL A 189 -7.72 -9.65 8.36
C VAL A 189 -8.00 -11.11 8.01
N ARG A 190 -8.61 -11.88 8.93
CA ARG A 190 -8.99 -13.28 8.67
C ARG A 190 -9.99 -13.39 7.53
N GLY A 191 -11.03 -12.55 7.55
CA GLY A 191 -12.05 -12.51 6.49
C GLY A 191 -11.46 -12.26 5.12
N LEU A 192 -10.58 -11.26 4.98
CA LEU A 192 -9.92 -10.96 3.70
C LEU A 192 -8.97 -12.07 3.25
N LEU A 193 -8.22 -12.68 4.16
CA LEU A 193 -7.36 -13.81 3.82
C LEU A 193 -8.17 -15.01 3.30
N ASP A 194 -9.32 -15.28 3.86
CA ASP A 194 -10.18 -16.40 3.43
C ASP A 194 -10.91 -16.10 2.13
N PHE A 195 -11.38 -14.87 1.96
CA PHE A 195 -12.17 -14.45 0.80
C PHE A 195 -11.31 -14.19 -0.45
N TYR A 196 -10.10 -13.60 -0.28
CA TYR A 196 -9.20 -13.28 -1.38
C TYR A 196 -7.99 -14.22 -1.38
N PRO A 197 -8.05 -15.36 -2.10
CA PRO A 197 -6.90 -16.23 -2.26
C PRO A 197 -5.79 -15.49 -3.01
N HIS A 198 -4.54 -15.73 -2.60
CA HIS A 198 -3.38 -15.13 -3.25
C HIS A 198 -3.33 -15.49 -4.73
N ARG A 199 -3.31 -14.49 -5.61
CA ARG A 199 -3.32 -14.67 -7.06
C ARG A 199 -1.88 -14.80 -7.56
N LYS A 200 -1.54 -15.98 -8.10
CA LYS A 200 -0.24 -16.22 -8.73
C LYS A 200 -0.14 -15.64 -10.14
N VAL A 201 -1.27 -15.47 -10.82
CA VAL A 201 -1.33 -14.97 -12.20
C VAL A 201 -2.25 -13.77 -12.27
N ARG A 202 -1.76 -12.68 -12.82
CA ARG A 202 -2.47 -11.41 -12.94
C ARG A 202 -2.67 -11.08 -14.42
N TYR A 203 -3.89 -10.67 -14.79
CA TYR A 203 -4.26 -10.28 -16.14
C TYR A 203 -4.61 -8.81 -16.18
N PHE A 204 -4.24 -8.18 -17.30
CA PHE A 204 -4.45 -6.76 -17.51
C PHE A 204 -5.03 -6.50 -18.88
N ARG A 205 -5.88 -5.49 -19.00
CA ARG A 205 -6.35 -4.96 -20.29
C ARG A 205 -5.74 -3.59 -20.51
N HIS A 206 -5.02 -3.42 -21.60
CA HIS A 206 -4.54 -2.12 -22.04
C HIS A 206 -5.73 -1.23 -22.44
N PHE A 207 -5.65 0.09 -22.25
CA PHE A 207 -6.75 0.99 -22.63
C PHE A 207 -7.17 0.89 -24.12
N LYS A 208 -6.33 0.35 -24.99
CA LYS A 208 -6.66 0.02 -26.39
C LYS A 208 -7.43 -1.29 -26.56
N GLY A 209 -7.81 -1.98 -25.47
CA GLY A 209 -8.65 -3.17 -25.45
C GLY A 209 -7.90 -4.51 -25.40
N ASN A 210 -6.62 -4.56 -25.72
CA ASN A 210 -5.86 -5.80 -25.79
C ASN A 210 -5.54 -6.41 -24.42
N PRO A 211 -5.70 -7.73 -24.23
CA PRO A 211 -5.39 -8.43 -22.98
C PRO A 211 -3.92 -8.85 -22.87
N TYR A 212 -3.41 -8.85 -21.64
CA TYR A 212 -2.04 -9.23 -21.29
C TYR A 212 -2.00 -10.03 -19.98
N ARG A 213 -0.95 -10.84 -19.83
CA ARG A 213 -0.59 -11.51 -18.59
C ARG A 213 0.69 -10.90 -18.03
N LEU A 214 0.67 -10.41 -16.79
CA LEU A 214 1.88 -10.02 -16.08
C LEU A 214 2.65 -11.28 -15.71
N LEU A 215 3.93 -11.31 -15.99
CA LEU A 215 4.80 -12.46 -15.75
C LEU A 215 5.63 -12.26 -14.49
N VAL A 216 6.41 -11.17 -14.45
CA VAL A 216 7.34 -10.91 -13.36
C VAL A 216 7.67 -9.41 -13.26
N HIS A 217 7.90 -8.94 -12.03
CA HIS A 217 8.61 -7.70 -11.77
C HIS A 217 10.10 -7.97 -11.87
N ALA A 218 10.83 -7.11 -12.55
CA ALA A 218 12.26 -7.24 -12.80
C ALA A 218 12.96 -5.91 -12.50
N LYS A 219 14.30 -5.90 -12.49
CA LYS A 219 15.10 -4.66 -12.49
C LYS A 219 15.87 -4.56 -13.80
N ASP A 220 16.01 -3.36 -14.31
CA ASP A 220 16.94 -3.07 -15.39
C ASP A 220 18.36 -3.26 -14.87
N SER A 221 19.21 -3.96 -15.62
CA SER A 221 20.57 -4.31 -15.14
C SER A 221 21.52 -3.12 -15.10
N GLU A 222 21.25 -2.06 -15.85
CA GLU A 222 22.10 -0.87 -15.95
C GLU A 222 21.64 0.23 -15.00
N THR A 223 20.33 0.53 -15.01
CA THR A 223 19.76 1.65 -14.26
C THR A 223 19.20 1.25 -12.90
N LEU A 224 18.99 -0.05 -12.67
CA LEU A 224 18.30 -0.64 -11.52
C LEU A 224 16.83 -0.22 -11.40
N ASP A 225 16.28 0.42 -12.42
CA ASP A 225 14.87 0.79 -12.47
C ASP A 225 13.97 -0.45 -12.41
N ARG A 226 12.84 -0.32 -11.73
CA ARG A 226 11.82 -1.37 -11.68
C ARG A 226 11.13 -1.50 -13.05
N MET A 227 11.03 -2.73 -13.52
CA MET A 227 10.45 -3.11 -14.80
C MET A 227 9.31 -4.12 -14.61
N VAL A 228 8.37 -4.15 -15.52
CA VAL A 228 7.34 -5.21 -15.62
C VAL A 228 7.55 -5.97 -16.93
N THR A 229 7.66 -7.29 -16.82
CA THR A 229 7.64 -8.20 -17.98
C THR A 229 6.25 -8.79 -18.12
N TYR A 230 5.67 -8.72 -19.30
CA TYR A 230 4.30 -9.16 -19.55
C TYR A 230 4.14 -9.77 -20.95
N GLN A 231 3.16 -10.63 -21.09
CA GLN A 231 2.89 -11.35 -22.35
C GLN A 231 1.56 -10.89 -22.95
N ALA A 232 1.56 -10.58 -24.25
CA ALA A 232 0.33 -10.37 -25.01
C ALA A 232 -0.48 -11.68 -25.08
N LEU A 233 -1.79 -11.62 -24.84
CA LEU A 233 -2.70 -12.75 -24.97
C LEU A 233 -3.47 -12.70 -26.31
N TYR A 234 -2.84 -12.10 -27.32
CA TYR A 234 -3.37 -11.97 -28.68
C TYR A 234 -2.25 -12.03 -29.71
N GLY A 235 -2.62 -12.21 -30.96
CA GLY A 235 -1.67 -12.25 -32.08
C GLY A 235 -0.62 -13.34 -31.89
N LYS A 236 0.66 -12.99 -31.96
CA LYS A 236 1.79 -13.93 -31.82
C LYS A 236 2.18 -14.20 -30.35
N HIS A 237 1.41 -13.76 -29.36
CA HIS A 237 1.69 -13.95 -27.95
C HIS A 237 3.07 -13.46 -27.49
N GLY A 238 3.54 -12.34 -28.05
CA GLY A 238 4.87 -11.79 -27.78
C GLY A 238 5.07 -11.32 -26.35
N TYR A 239 6.33 -11.25 -25.93
CA TYR A 239 6.75 -10.79 -24.61
C TYR A 239 7.21 -9.33 -24.69
N TRP A 240 6.90 -8.56 -23.66
CA TRP A 240 7.18 -7.14 -23.57
C TRP A 240 7.75 -6.78 -22.21
N VAL A 241 8.60 -5.74 -22.18
CA VAL A 241 9.14 -5.16 -20.96
C VAL A 241 8.83 -3.66 -20.96
N ARG A 242 8.50 -3.12 -19.80
CA ARG A 242 8.19 -1.71 -19.62
C ARG A 242 8.59 -1.24 -18.22
N PRO A 243 9.05 0.01 -18.04
CA PRO A 243 9.19 0.59 -16.70
C PRO A 243 7.89 0.43 -15.89
N GLU A 244 8.03 -0.02 -14.64
CA GLU A 244 6.89 -0.36 -13.76
C GLU A 244 5.95 0.84 -13.60
N ARG A 245 6.50 2.04 -13.37
CA ARG A 245 5.73 3.28 -13.30
C ARG A 245 4.85 3.49 -14.52
N MET A 246 5.39 3.23 -15.75
CA MET A 246 4.63 3.38 -16.99
C MET A 246 3.58 2.30 -17.18
N PHE A 247 3.76 1.11 -16.59
CA PHE A 247 2.76 0.05 -16.66
C PHE A 247 1.55 0.38 -15.80
N PHE A 248 1.77 0.89 -14.59
CA PHE A 248 0.72 1.17 -13.62
C PHE A 248 0.15 2.59 -13.68
N GLU A 249 0.73 3.50 -14.48
CA GLU A 249 0.29 4.90 -14.59
C GLU A 249 -1.12 5.06 -15.16
N ARG A 250 -1.67 6.25 -14.95
CA ARG A 250 -2.83 6.72 -15.70
C ARG A 250 -2.39 7.51 -16.92
N VAL A 251 -3.17 7.48 -17.98
CA VAL A 251 -2.93 8.25 -19.22
C VAL A 251 -4.13 9.12 -19.53
N THR A 252 -3.89 10.31 -20.03
CA THR A 252 -4.94 11.23 -20.49
C THR A 252 -5.00 11.23 -22.01
N ARG A 253 -6.18 10.97 -22.56
CA ARG A 253 -6.50 11.02 -23.99
C ARG A 253 -7.86 11.69 -24.17
N ASP A 254 -7.93 12.64 -25.08
CA ASP A 254 -9.19 13.32 -25.42
C ASP A 254 -9.93 13.88 -24.18
N GLY A 255 -9.17 14.41 -23.21
CA GLY A 255 -9.68 14.97 -21.96
C GLY A 255 -10.14 13.94 -20.91
N GLN A 256 -10.01 12.66 -21.20
CA GLN A 256 -10.34 11.59 -20.24
C GLN A 256 -9.06 10.94 -19.68
N THR A 257 -9.04 10.69 -18.37
CA THR A 257 -7.93 10.05 -17.68
C THR A 257 -8.34 8.66 -17.21
N PHE A 258 -7.57 7.65 -17.60
CA PHE A 258 -7.80 6.24 -17.29
C PHE A 258 -6.48 5.48 -17.08
N PRO A 259 -6.50 4.31 -16.39
CA PRO A 259 -5.30 3.48 -16.27
C PRO A 259 -4.76 3.05 -17.62
N ARG A 260 -3.43 3.08 -17.80
CA ARG A 260 -2.81 2.52 -19.01
C ARG A 260 -3.11 1.03 -19.16
N PHE A 261 -3.04 0.30 -18.04
CA PHE A 261 -3.47 -1.09 -17.92
C PHE A 261 -4.39 -1.23 -16.70
N SER A 262 -5.60 -1.74 -16.91
CA SER A 262 -6.55 -2.08 -15.85
C SER A 262 -6.44 -3.57 -15.55
N GLU A 263 -6.38 -3.93 -14.27
CA GLU A 263 -6.41 -5.34 -13.90
C GLU A 263 -7.80 -5.93 -14.14
N VAL A 264 -7.83 -7.16 -14.63
CA VAL A 264 -9.07 -7.88 -14.98
C VAL A 264 -9.04 -9.31 -14.47
N GLY A 265 -10.18 -9.97 -14.46
CA GLY A 265 -10.25 -11.42 -14.29
C GLY A 265 -9.52 -12.15 -15.43
N ASN A 266 -9.40 -13.47 -15.34
CA ASN A 266 -8.86 -14.28 -16.44
C ASN A 266 -9.69 -14.03 -17.72
N PRO A 267 -9.08 -13.55 -18.81
CA PRO A 267 -9.80 -13.21 -20.03
C PRO A 267 -10.13 -14.43 -20.91
N ALA A 268 -9.76 -15.65 -20.48
CA ALA A 268 -10.05 -16.91 -21.20
C ALA A 268 -11.48 -17.37 -20.99
#